data_31f014163886fc8dea2a91a5e19571a8
#
_entry.id   31f014163886fc8dea2a91a5e19571a8
#
_cell.length_a   1.000
_cell.length_b   1.000
_cell.length_c   1.000
_cell.angle_alpha   90.00
_cell.angle_beta   90.00
_cell.angle_gamma   90.00
#
_symmetry.space_group_name_H-M   'P 1'
#
loop_
_entity.id
_entity.type
_entity.pdbx_description
1 polymer ?
#
loop_
_entity_poly.entity_id
_entity_poly.type
_entity_poly.pdbx_seq_one_letter_code
_entity_poly.pdbx_strand_id
1 'polypeptide(L)'
;MRVHVVEDDAGVSDSLALILGNLGHKVISYPDAESLFKAGLPEGADAVIVDLSLPGIPGAQLVRWLLSLASPPRVVVITGQSQGFIDHQLRGLKPTWLVRKPLDVDAITRVLPAV
;
A
#
# COMPACT_ATOMS: atom_id res chain seq x y z
N MET A 1 -3.73 6.39 12.81
CA MET A 1 -4.35 6.51 11.45
C MET A 1 -4.80 5.13 11.00
N ARG A 2 -5.75 5.06 10.11
CA ARG A 2 -6.19 3.79 9.53
C ARG A 2 -5.33 3.47 8.31
N VAL A 3 -4.75 2.27 8.28
CA VAL A 3 -3.87 1.83 7.19
C VAL A 3 -4.46 0.57 6.55
N HIS A 4 -4.73 0.65 5.25
CA HIS A 4 -5.19 -0.48 4.46
C HIS A 4 -3.99 -1.11 3.79
N VAL A 5 -3.78 -2.41 3.98
CA VAL A 5 -2.66 -3.16 3.38
C VAL A 5 -3.21 -4.09 2.33
N VAL A 6 -2.83 -3.88 1.06
CA VAL A 6 -3.23 -4.72 -0.06
C VAL A 6 -2.03 -5.53 -0.52
N GLU A 7 -1.95 -6.78 -0.08
CA GLU A 7 -0.81 -7.67 -0.27
C GLU A 7 -1.30 -9.12 -0.24
N ASP A 8 -0.93 -9.91 -1.24
CA ASP A 8 -1.34 -11.30 -1.34
C ASP A 8 -0.45 -12.27 -0.54
N ASP A 9 0.78 -11.88 -0.21
CA ASP A 9 1.67 -12.70 0.62
C ASP A 9 1.30 -12.50 2.10
N ALA A 10 0.80 -13.56 2.73
CA ALA A 10 0.35 -13.50 4.12
C ALA A 10 1.50 -13.14 5.08
N GLY A 11 2.71 -13.62 4.82
CA GLY A 11 3.86 -13.30 5.67
C GLY A 11 4.21 -11.82 5.64
N VAL A 12 4.20 -11.20 4.47
CA VAL A 12 4.45 -9.76 4.31
C VAL A 12 3.33 -8.96 4.95
N SER A 13 2.08 -9.35 4.70
CA SER A 13 0.90 -8.69 5.28
C SER A 13 0.92 -8.74 6.82
N ASP A 14 1.23 -9.89 7.39
CA ASP A 14 1.30 -10.06 8.85
C ASP A 14 2.44 -9.23 9.45
N SER A 15 3.59 -9.19 8.79
CA SER A 15 4.72 -8.35 9.24
C SER A 15 4.36 -6.88 9.24
N LEU A 16 3.70 -6.39 8.19
CA LEU A 16 3.24 -5.01 8.11
C LEU A 16 2.22 -4.70 9.21
N ALA A 17 1.26 -5.60 9.44
CA ALA A 17 0.25 -5.43 10.48
C ALA A 17 0.90 -5.31 11.85
N LEU A 18 1.93 -6.11 12.13
CA LEU A 18 2.64 -6.06 13.39
C LEU A 18 3.41 -4.75 13.55
N ILE A 19 4.18 -4.37 12.55
CA ILE A 19 4.98 -3.12 12.57
C ILE A 19 4.06 -1.92 12.77
N LEU A 20 3.03 -1.80 11.95
CA LEU A 20 2.13 -0.65 11.96
C LEU A 20 1.26 -0.63 13.21
N GLY A 21 0.83 -1.79 13.69
CA GLY A 21 0.08 -1.90 14.94
C GLY A 21 0.90 -1.41 16.13
N ASN A 22 2.18 -1.76 16.17
CA ASN A 22 3.10 -1.30 17.23
C ASN A 22 3.33 0.21 17.16
N LEU A 23 3.15 0.83 16.00
CA LEU A 23 3.24 2.28 15.83
C LEU A 23 1.92 3.00 16.15
N GLY A 24 0.89 2.27 16.57
CA GLY A 24 -0.39 2.82 16.97
C GLY A 24 -1.42 2.95 15.85
N HIS A 25 -1.14 2.41 14.68
CA HIS A 25 -2.09 2.45 13.57
C HIS A 25 -3.11 1.31 13.64
N LYS A 26 -4.31 1.57 13.13
CA LYS A 26 -5.31 0.53 12.91
C LYS A 26 -5.08 -0.05 11.51
N VAL A 27 -4.79 -1.34 11.44
CA VAL A 27 -4.44 -2.01 10.19
C VAL A 27 -5.57 -2.91 9.72
N ILE A 28 -5.91 -2.81 8.43
CA ILE A 28 -6.87 -3.69 7.78
C ILE A 28 -6.18 -4.27 6.55
N SER A 29 -6.11 -5.60 6.46
CA SER A 29 -5.40 -6.30 5.39
C SER A 29 -6.36 -6.89 4.37
N TYR A 30 -5.98 -6.83 3.10
CA TYR A 30 -6.72 -7.37 1.96
C TYR A 30 -5.78 -8.19 1.09
N PRO A 31 -6.17 -9.37 0.60
CA PRO A 31 -5.31 -10.19 -0.25
C PRO A 31 -5.21 -9.68 -1.69
N ASP A 32 -6.14 -8.82 -2.11
CA ASP A 32 -6.23 -8.30 -3.48
C ASP A 32 -6.97 -6.97 -3.51
N ALA A 33 -6.95 -6.30 -4.67
CA ALA A 33 -7.63 -5.03 -4.86
C ALA A 33 -9.14 -5.16 -4.82
N GLU A 34 -9.67 -6.27 -5.31
CA GLU A 34 -11.11 -6.53 -5.33
C GLU A 34 -11.70 -6.54 -3.92
N SER A 35 -10.98 -7.11 -2.97
CA SER A 35 -11.40 -7.12 -1.56
C SER A 35 -11.47 -5.72 -0.98
N LEU A 36 -10.52 -4.86 -1.34
CA LEU A 36 -10.56 -3.45 -0.92
C LEU A 36 -11.77 -2.74 -1.51
N PHE A 37 -12.06 -2.94 -2.80
CA PHE A 37 -13.22 -2.32 -3.45
C PHE A 37 -14.53 -2.72 -2.77
N LYS A 38 -14.65 -3.99 -2.35
CA LYS A 38 -15.84 -4.48 -1.64
C LYS A 38 -15.99 -3.84 -0.27
N ALA A 39 -14.89 -3.48 0.38
CA ALA A 39 -14.92 -2.84 1.69
C ALA A 39 -15.32 -1.36 1.63
N GLY A 40 -15.25 -0.74 0.46
CA GLY A 40 -15.61 0.66 0.24
C GLY A 40 -14.40 1.56 0.01
N LEU A 41 -14.66 2.87 -0.11
CA LEU A 41 -13.63 3.86 -0.38
C LEU A 41 -12.79 4.13 0.88
N PRO A 42 -11.45 4.15 0.78
CA PRO A 42 -10.61 4.70 1.83
C PRO A 42 -10.89 6.20 1.99
N GLU A 43 -10.79 6.70 3.21
CA GLU A 43 -10.93 8.13 3.49
C GLU A 43 -9.63 8.88 3.20
N GLY A 44 -9.70 10.18 2.97
CA GLY A 44 -8.53 11.00 2.69
C GLY A 44 -7.49 11.01 3.82
N ALA A 45 -7.93 10.80 5.07
CA ALA A 45 -7.03 10.70 6.22
C ALA A 45 -6.39 9.31 6.37
N ASP A 46 -6.80 8.33 5.56
CA ASP A 46 -6.25 6.97 5.60
C ASP A 46 -4.94 6.87 4.82
N ALA A 47 -4.23 5.77 5.03
CA ALA A 47 -3.13 5.35 4.16
C ALA A 47 -3.47 4.01 3.53
N VAL A 48 -2.97 3.78 2.32
CA VAL A 48 -3.11 2.49 1.62
C VAL A 48 -1.74 2.05 1.16
N ILE A 49 -1.33 0.86 1.60
CA ILE A 49 -0.10 0.22 1.12
C ILE A 49 -0.48 -0.77 0.04
N VAL A 50 0.12 -0.65 -1.13
CA VAL A 50 -0.20 -1.45 -2.32
C VAL A 50 1.03 -2.17 -2.82
N ASP A 51 0.96 -3.50 -2.90
CA ASP A 51 1.97 -4.29 -3.62
C ASP A 51 1.70 -4.19 -5.13
N LEU A 52 2.76 -3.91 -5.91
CA LEU A 52 2.64 -3.85 -7.38
C LEU A 52 2.37 -5.23 -8.01
N SER A 53 2.72 -6.32 -7.33
CA SER A 53 2.62 -7.68 -7.87
C SER A 53 1.37 -8.41 -7.37
N LEU A 54 0.22 -7.74 -7.37
CA LEU A 54 -1.04 -8.35 -6.92
C LEU A 54 -1.61 -9.30 -7.98
N PRO A 55 -2.31 -10.37 -7.54
CA PRO A 55 -3.11 -11.17 -8.46
C PRO A 55 -4.38 -10.41 -8.86
N GLY A 56 -4.97 -10.77 -9.99
CA GLY A 56 -6.19 -10.12 -10.48
C GLY A 56 -5.93 -8.70 -10.95
N ILE A 57 -6.59 -7.73 -10.35
CA ILE A 57 -6.37 -6.31 -10.70
C ILE A 57 -4.96 -5.91 -10.31
N PRO A 58 -4.14 -5.42 -11.27
CA PRO A 58 -2.75 -5.03 -10.98
C PRO A 58 -2.66 -3.92 -9.93
N GLY A 59 -1.60 -3.97 -9.12
CA GLY A 59 -1.37 -2.94 -8.10
C GLY A 59 -1.29 -1.53 -8.68
N ALA A 60 -0.69 -1.35 -9.87
CA ALA A 60 -0.62 -0.05 -10.52
C ALA A 60 -2.01 0.50 -10.87
N GLN A 61 -2.94 -0.36 -11.26
CA GLN A 61 -4.32 0.05 -11.54
C GLN A 61 -5.03 0.52 -10.26
N LEU A 62 -4.80 -0.18 -9.16
CA LEU A 62 -5.31 0.24 -7.86
C LEU A 62 -4.73 1.59 -7.44
N VAL A 63 -3.43 1.80 -7.62
CA VAL A 63 -2.78 3.10 -7.34
C VAL A 63 -3.44 4.21 -8.17
N ARG A 64 -3.63 3.98 -9.47
CA ARG A 64 -4.29 4.94 -10.36
C ARG A 64 -5.68 5.33 -9.84
N TRP A 65 -6.47 4.34 -9.44
CA TRP A 65 -7.81 4.59 -8.91
C TRP A 65 -7.76 5.39 -7.61
N LEU A 66 -6.88 5.01 -6.68
CA LEU A 66 -6.75 5.72 -5.38
C LEU A 66 -6.35 7.18 -5.58
N LEU A 67 -5.40 7.45 -6.47
CA LEU A 67 -4.94 8.81 -6.74
C LEU A 67 -5.99 9.67 -7.47
N SER A 68 -6.99 9.04 -8.09
CA SER A 68 -8.07 9.72 -8.79
C SER A 68 -9.22 10.14 -7.88
N LEU A 69 -9.26 9.69 -6.62
CA LEU A 69 -10.33 10.02 -5.69
C LEU A 69 -10.35 11.51 -5.38
N ALA A 70 -11.53 12.04 -5.02
CA ALA A 70 -11.70 13.46 -4.69
C ALA A 70 -10.82 13.86 -3.49
N SER A 71 -10.69 12.96 -2.51
CA SER A 71 -9.79 13.12 -1.36
C SER A 71 -8.89 11.89 -1.31
N PRO A 72 -7.78 11.86 -2.07
CA PRO A 72 -6.93 10.67 -2.13
C PRO A 72 -6.31 10.37 -0.77
N PRO A 73 -6.25 9.08 -0.39
CA PRO A 73 -5.48 8.69 0.79
C PRO A 73 -3.99 8.81 0.51
N ARG A 74 -3.16 8.67 1.54
CA ARG A 74 -1.73 8.52 1.36
C ARG A 74 -1.49 7.14 0.73
N VAL A 75 -0.82 7.10 -0.43
CA VAL A 75 -0.57 5.86 -1.17
C VAL A 75 0.89 5.49 -1.05
N VAL A 76 1.16 4.33 -0.46
CA VAL A 76 2.50 3.77 -0.32
C VAL A 76 2.59 2.53 -1.19
N VAL A 77 3.50 2.52 -2.15
CA VAL A 77 3.74 1.35 -3.01
C VAL A 77 4.87 0.53 -2.43
N ILE A 78 4.67 -0.78 -2.34
CA ILE A 78 5.73 -1.73 -1.97
C ILE A 78 6.00 -2.66 -3.14
N THR A 79 7.26 -3.03 -3.35
CA THR A 79 7.63 -3.91 -4.45
C THR A 79 9.01 -4.53 -4.26
N GLY A 80 9.16 -5.78 -4.71
CA GLY A 80 10.45 -6.45 -4.85
C GLY A 80 10.95 -6.48 -6.29
N GLN A 81 10.28 -5.81 -7.21
CA GLN A 81 10.58 -5.85 -8.64
C GLN A 81 11.73 -4.92 -9.03
N SER A 82 12.21 -5.07 -10.26
CA SER A 82 13.28 -4.22 -10.80
C SER A 82 12.81 -2.77 -10.99
N GLN A 83 13.76 -1.85 -11.04
CA GLN A 83 13.45 -0.44 -11.28
C GLN A 83 12.75 -0.25 -12.64
N GLY A 84 13.14 -1.00 -13.66
CA GLY A 84 12.48 -0.94 -14.97
C GLY A 84 11.01 -1.35 -14.91
N PHE A 85 10.70 -2.40 -14.13
CA PHE A 85 9.32 -2.83 -13.91
C PHE A 85 8.52 -1.72 -13.21
N ILE A 86 9.08 -1.15 -12.16
CA ILE A 86 8.44 -0.08 -11.37
C ILE A 86 8.15 1.12 -12.27
N ASP A 87 9.15 1.59 -13.03
CA ASP A 87 9.01 2.75 -13.91
C ASP A 87 7.92 2.53 -14.96
N HIS A 88 7.87 1.33 -15.52
CA HIS A 88 6.85 0.97 -16.50
C HIS A 88 5.45 0.94 -15.88
N GLN A 89 5.31 0.29 -14.73
CA GLN A 89 4.01 0.14 -14.06
C GLN A 89 3.46 1.47 -13.54
N LEU A 90 4.33 2.33 -13.00
CA LEU A 90 3.93 3.60 -12.39
C LEU A 90 4.07 4.80 -13.32
N ARG A 91 4.23 4.57 -14.63
CA ARG A 91 4.39 5.67 -15.60
C ARG A 91 3.24 6.66 -15.47
N GLY A 92 3.57 7.93 -15.23
CA GLY A 92 2.57 8.99 -15.05
C GLY A 92 1.85 8.99 -13.71
N LEU A 93 2.17 8.06 -12.81
CA LEU A 93 1.60 7.99 -11.47
C LEU A 93 2.63 8.41 -10.44
N LYS A 94 2.18 9.18 -9.43
CA LYS A 94 3.05 9.64 -8.34
C LYS A 94 2.45 9.22 -7.00
N PRO A 95 2.74 7.98 -6.55
CA PRO A 95 2.36 7.58 -5.19
C PRO A 95 3.10 8.46 -4.17
N THR A 96 2.57 8.54 -2.95
CA THR A 96 3.21 9.33 -1.90
C THR A 96 4.61 8.82 -1.60
N TRP A 97 4.77 7.49 -1.53
CA TRP A 97 6.04 6.83 -1.21
C TRP A 97 6.19 5.52 -1.95
N LEU A 98 7.44 5.14 -2.19
CA LEU A 98 7.81 3.83 -2.71
C LEU A 98 8.77 3.17 -1.72
N VAL A 99 8.46 1.95 -1.28
CA VAL A 99 9.31 1.18 -0.38
C VAL A 99 9.65 -0.14 -1.03
N ARG A 100 10.94 -0.48 -1.06
CA ARG A 100 11.41 -1.72 -1.65
C ARG A 100 11.38 -2.86 -0.66
N LYS A 101 11.01 -4.05 -1.14
CA LYS A 101 11.16 -5.29 -0.38
C LYS A 101 12.63 -5.77 -0.43
N PRO A 102 13.14 -6.41 0.60
CA PRO A 102 12.47 -6.76 1.86
C PRO A 102 12.18 -5.52 2.72
N LEU A 103 11.03 -5.55 3.40
CA LEU A 103 10.59 -4.41 4.20
C LEU A 103 11.34 -4.40 5.54
N ASP A 104 11.83 -3.24 5.93
CA ASP A 104 12.39 -3.06 7.25
C ASP A 104 11.58 -2.02 8.06
N VAL A 105 11.70 -2.12 9.38
CA VAL A 105 10.93 -1.28 10.31
C VAL A 105 11.24 0.19 10.09
N ASP A 106 12.50 0.54 9.84
CA ASP A 106 12.91 1.95 9.67
C ASP A 106 12.29 2.57 8.42
N ALA A 107 12.26 1.81 7.31
CA ALA A 107 11.65 2.28 6.07
C ALA A 107 10.15 2.53 6.26
N ILE A 108 9.46 1.61 6.91
CA ILE A 108 8.02 1.75 7.19
C ILE A 108 7.76 2.91 8.15
N THR A 109 8.55 3.03 9.21
CA THR A 109 8.40 4.12 10.19
C THR A 109 8.60 5.50 9.55
N ARG A 110 9.49 5.59 8.56
CA ARG A 110 9.77 6.84 7.85
C ARG A 110 8.57 7.32 7.04
N VAL A 111 7.84 6.39 6.40
CA VAL A 111 6.70 6.73 5.54
C VAL A 111 5.38 6.81 6.31
N LEU A 112 5.26 6.04 7.39
CA LEU A 112 4.08 6.01 8.26
C LEU A 112 4.55 6.06 9.72
N PRO A 113 4.91 7.25 10.23
CA PRO A 113 5.41 7.38 11.61
C PRO A 113 4.38 6.99 12.65
N ALA A 114 4.86 6.74 13.87
CA ALA A 114 4.00 6.45 15.02
C ALA A 114 2.97 7.57 15.23
N VAL A 115 1.80 7.16 15.65
CA VAL A 115 0.69 8.06 15.96
C VAL A 115 0.97 8.89 17.20
#